data_7f688f15dfd4d85090d476e212f471d0
#
_entry.id   7f688f15dfd4d85090d476e212f471d0
#
_cell.length_a   1.000
_cell.length_b   1.000
_cell.length_c   1.000
_cell.angle_alpha   90.00
_cell.angle_beta   90.00
_cell.angle_gamma   90.00
#
_symmetry.space_group_name_H-M   'P 1'
#
loop_
_entity.id
_entity.type
_entity.pdbx_description
1 polymer ?
#
loop_
_entity_poly.entity_id
_entity_poly.type
_entity_poly.pdbx_seq_one_letter_code
_entity_poly.pdbx_strand_id
1 'polypeptide(L)'
;MITGRIQFAEEQGTFVLKFIGEVRLTLCTALDATIEHIFAAEHFNAVVIDLTETTNIDSTTLGLLAKLSILSRQKAGILPALVTVHPDISRLIESMGFDQVFNIVNSPVPCPDCLKDLPPQDQSDEVVKAKVLEAHRILMGLNEANRAAFHDLVNALEQS
;
A
#
# COMPACT_ATOMS: atom_id res chain seq x y z
N MET A 1 11.12 15.69 11.55
CA MET A 1 10.12 14.77 10.99
C MET A 1 10.32 14.69 9.48
N ILE A 2 10.47 13.48 8.94
CA ILE A 2 10.70 13.29 7.52
C ILE A 2 9.35 13.24 6.80
N THR A 3 9.14 14.15 5.83
CA THR A 3 7.95 14.12 4.98
C THR A 3 7.94 12.81 4.20
N GLY A 4 6.78 12.18 4.09
CA GLY A 4 6.64 10.90 3.41
C GLY A 4 6.91 10.99 1.92
N ARG A 5 7.57 9.97 1.38
CA ARG A 5 7.83 9.80 -0.04
C ARG A 5 7.57 8.37 -0.43
N ILE A 6 7.15 8.18 -1.67
CA ILE A 6 7.03 6.86 -2.28
C ILE A 6 7.92 6.84 -3.51
N GLN A 7 8.78 5.84 -3.60
CA GLN A 7 9.66 5.63 -4.74
C GLN A 7 9.27 4.35 -5.48
N PHE A 8 9.47 4.35 -6.78
CA PHE A 8 9.04 3.27 -7.66
C PHE A 8 10.16 2.88 -8.61
N ALA A 9 10.27 1.58 -8.88
CA ALA A 9 11.17 1.05 -9.89
C ALA A 9 10.58 -0.19 -10.53
N GLU A 10 10.99 -0.44 -11.76
CA GLU A 10 10.66 -1.66 -12.48
C GLU A 10 11.90 -2.24 -13.13
N GLU A 11 12.11 -3.54 -12.95
CA GLU A 11 13.18 -4.29 -13.63
C GLU A 11 12.62 -5.64 -14.10
N GLN A 12 12.50 -5.82 -15.41
CA GLN A 12 12.10 -7.10 -16.02
C GLN A 12 10.81 -7.69 -15.43
N GLY A 13 9.80 -6.84 -15.21
CA GLY A 13 8.52 -7.27 -14.68
C GLY A 13 8.44 -7.37 -13.16
N THR A 14 9.53 -7.09 -12.46
CA THR A 14 9.52 -6.96 -11.00
C THR A 14 9.39 -5.49 -10.65
N PHE A 15 8.36 -5.16 -9.88
CA PHE A 15 8.05 -3.80 -9.46
C PHE A 15 8.41 -3.62 -7.99
N VAL A 16 9.04 -2.50 -7.66
CA VAL A 16 9.40 -2.17 -6.28
C VAL A 16 8.76 -0.84 -5.91
N LEU A 17 8.03 -0.83 -4.79
CA LEU A 17 7.51 0.38 -4.16
C LEU A 17 8.20 0.53 -2.82
N LYS A 18 8.93 1.63 -2.64
CA LYS A 18 9.62 1.93 -1.38
C LYS A 18 8.96 3.13 -0.71
N PHE A 19 8.59 2.95 0.54
CA PHE A 19 7.91 3.96 1.35
C PHE A 19 8.89 4.53 2.36
N ILE A 20 9.06 5.86 2.36
CA ILE A 20 10.07 6.53 3.18
C ILE A 20 9.37 7.55 4.08
N GLY A 21 9.71 7.51 5.36
CA GLY A 21 9.24 8.49 6.34
C GLY A 21 7.80 8.24 6.76
N GLU A 22 7.05 9.32 6.95
CA GLU A 22 5.67 9.29 7.39
C GLU A 22 4.73 9.34 6.18
N VAL A 23 4.19 8.19 5.78
CA VAL A 23 3.39 8.06 4.56
C VAL A 23 1.91 8.11 4.89
N ARG A 24 1.21 9.07 4.28
CA ARG A 24 -0.19 9.38 4.57
C ARG A 24 -1.01 9.51 3.30
N LEU A 25 -2.31 9.72 3.48
CA LEU A 25 -3.29 9.86 2.40
C LEU A 25 -2.97 11.00 1.42
N THR A 26 -2.07 11.92 1.76
CA THR A 26 -1.60 12.96 0.85
C THR A 26 -0.94 12.38 -0.40
N LEU A 27 -0.51 11.13 -0.37
CA LEU A 27 0.09 10.42 -1.49
C LEU A 27 -0.83 9.36 -2.10
N CYS A 28 -2.09 9.27 -1.64
CA CYS A 28 -2.97 8.15 -2.02
C CYS A 28 -3.31 8.13 -3.51
N THR A 29 -3.50 9.29 -4.14
CA THR A 29 -3.82 9.35 -5.57
C THR A 29 -2.63 8.89 -6.42
N ALA A 30 -1.42 9.35 -6.08
CA ALA A 30 -0.20 8.93 -6.77
C ALA A 30 0.04 7.42 -6.59
N LEU A 31 -0.16 6.91 -5.38
CA LEU A 31 0.00 5.49 -5.10
C LEU A 31 -1.02 4.65 -5.91
N ASP A 32 -2.29 5.04 -5.91
CA ASP A 32 -3.31 4.28 -6.62
C ASP A 32 -3.09 4.29 -8.13
N ALA A 33 -2.66 5.42 -8.69
CA ALA A 33 -2.29 5.50 -10.11
C ALA A 33 -1.14 4.54 -10.44
N THR A 34 -0.15 4.43 -9.55
CA THR A 34 0.98 3.52 -9.73
C THR A 34 0.53 2.06 -9.64
N ILE A 35 -0.36 1.75 -8.71
CA ILE A 35 -0.93 0.40 -8.61
C ILE A 35 -1.62 0.01 -9.91
N GLU A 36 -2.42 0.89 -10.49
CA GLU A 36 -3.08 0.63 -11.77
C GLU A 36 -2.05 0.44 -12.90
N HIS A 37 -0.99 1.24 -12.92
CA HIS A 37 0.08 1.10 -13.91
C HIS A 37 0.77 -0.26 -13.81
N ILE A 38 1.08 -0.73 -12.59
CA ILE A 38 1.71 -2.02 -12.36
C ILE A 38 0.86 -3.15 -12.97
N PHE A 39 -0.45 -3.13 -12.72
CA PHE A 39 -1.32 -4.23 -13.14
C PHE A 39 -1.86 -4.09 -14.56
N ALA A 40 -1.60 -2.96 -15.23
CA ALA A 40 -1.81 -2.81 -16.67
C ALA A 40 -0.61 -3.29 -17.50
N ALA A 41 0.54 -3.54 -16.87
CA ALA A 41 1.76 -3.95 -17.57
C ALA A 41 1.59 -5.36 -18.18
N GLU A 42 2.14 -5.56 -19.36
CA GLU A 42 2.08 -6.86 -20.04
C GLU A 42 2.89 -7.93 -19.32
N HIS A 43 4.04 -7.54 -18.75
CA HIS A 43 4.91 -8.44 -18.04
C HIS A 43 4.88 -8.10 -16.55
N PHE A 44 4.25 -8.97 -15.78
CA PHE A 44 4.19 -8.85 -14.34
C PHE A 44 4.73 -10.15 -13.72
N ASN A 45 5.89 -10.07 -13.07
CA ASN A 45 6.49 -11.21 -12.40
C ASN A 45 6.33 -11.15 -10.88
N ALA A 46 6.53 -9.98 -10.30
CA ALA A 46 6.47 -9.83 -8.84
C ALA A 46 6.34 -8.36 -8.46
N VAL A 47 5.86 -8.09 -7.26
CA VAL A 47 5.90 -6.77 -6.67
C VAL A 47 6.44 -6.87 -5.25
N VAL A 48 7.35 -5.95 -4.91
CA VAL A 48 7.97 -5.85 -3.59
C VAL A 48 7.59 -4.50 -2.99
N ILE A 49 7.08 -4.53 -1.77
CA ILE A 49 6.76 -3.33 -1.00
C ILE A 49 7.81 -3.22 0.10
N ASP A 50 8.61 -2.17 0.05
CA ASP A 50 9.72 -1.96 0.98
C ASP A 50 9.34 -0.90 2.00
N LEU A 51 9.15 -1.33 3.25
CA LEU A 51 8.82 -0.47 4.39
C LEU A 51 10.01 -0.29 5.34
N THR A 52 11.23 -0.60 4.91
CA THR A 52 12.41 -0.55 5.79
C THR A 52 12.74 0.87 6.26
N GLU A 53 12.35 1.91 5.51
CA GLU A 53 12.55 3.31 5.89
C GLU A 53 11.26 4.02 6.24
N THR A 54 10.18 3.29 6.46
CA THR A 54 8.88 3.83 6.86
C THR A 54 8.87 4.05 8.36
N THR A 55 8.51 5.27 8.79
CA THR A 55 8.38 5.60 10.22
C THR A 55 6.93 5.54 10.68
N ASN A 56 5.99 5.85 9.79
CA ASN A 56 4.56 5.76 10.10
C ASN A 56 3.79 5.61 8.78
N ILE A 57 2.62 4.96 8.84
CA ILE A 57 1.78 4.73 7.67
C ILE A 57 0.32 4.73 8.11
N ASP A 58 -0.54 5.47 7.41
CA ASP A 58 -1.94 5.58 7.79
C ASP A 58 -2.79 4.45 7.19
N SER A 59 -4.03 4.34 7.67
CA SER A 59 -4.92 3.26 7.25
C SER A 59 -5.37 3.38 5.78
N THR A 60 -5.44 4.57 5.22
CA THR A 60 -5.76 4.73 3.80
C THR A 60 -4.66 4.11 2.94
N THR A 61 -3.40 4.41 3.26
CA THR A 61 -2.25 3.82 2.56
C THR A 61 -2.24 2.30 2.73
N LEU A 62 -2.48 1.81 3.94
CA LEU A 62 -2.56 0.36 4.20
C LEU A 62 -3.65 -0.30 3.37
N GLY A 63 -4.82 0.33 3.25
CA GLY A 63 -5.90 -0.20 2.41
C GLY A 63 -5.53 -0.29 0.95
N LEU A 64 -4.77 0.67 0.42
CA LEU A 64 -4.27 0.62 -0.95
C LEU A 64 -3.21 -0.47 -1.13
N LEU A 65 -2.37 -0.73 -0.12
CA LEU A 65 -1.46 -1.86 -0.16
C LEU A 65 -2.23 -3.19 -0.21
N ALA A 66 -3.32 -3.29 0.55
CA ALA A 66 -4.18 -4.48 0.47
C ALA A 66 -4.81 -4.63 -0.91
N LYS A 67 -5.22 -3.53 -1.54
CA LYS A 67 -5.71 -3.54 -2.92
C LYS A 67 -4.65 -4.10 -3.88
N LEU A 68 -3.41 -3.67 -3.73
CA LEU A 68 -2.29 -4.15 -4.52
C LEU A 68 -2.14 -5.67 -4.37
N SER A 69 -2.24 -6.18 -3.15
CA SER A 69 -2.18 -7.63 -2.90
C SER A 69 -3.29 -8.38 -3.60
N ILE A 70 -4.53 -7.88 -3.52
CA ILE A 70 -5.69 -8.49 -4.17
C ILE A 70 -5.47 -8.56 -5.68
N LEU A 71 -5.02 -7.47 -6.29
CA LEU A 71 -4.77 -7.41 -7.72
C LEU A 71 -3.63 -8.33 -8.16
N SER A 72 -2.58 -8.45 -7.34
CA SER A 72 -1.47 -9.37 -7.62
C SER A 72 -1.96 -10.82 -7.65
N ARG A 73 -2.80 -11.18 -6.69
CA ARG A 73 -3.36 -12.53 -6.65
C ARG A 73 -4.28 -12.80 -7.83
N GLN A 74 -5.10 -11.84 -8.21
CA GLN A 74 -6.02 -11.99 -9.35
C GLN A 74 -5.26 -12.10 -10.67
N LYS A 75 -4.21 -11.30 -10.86
CA LYS A 75 -3.47 -11.26 -12.12
C LYS A 75 -2.53 -12.44 -12.30
N ALA A 76 -1.80 -12.82 -11.26
CA ALA A 76 -0.73 -13.81 -11.38
C ALA A 76 -0.77 -14.91 -10.31
N GLY A 77 -1.72 -14.88 -9.40
CA GLY A 77 -1.83 -15.87 -8.34
C GLY A 77 -0.72 -15.82 -7.31
N ILE A 78 -0.01 -14.69 -7.19
CA ILE A 78 1.12 -14.54 -6.27
C ILE A 78 0.85 -13.48 -5.22
N LEU A 79 1.45 -13.67 -4.04
CA LEU A 79 1.42 -12.69 -2.97
C LEU A 79 2.60 -11.72 -3.14
N PRO A 80 2.38 -10.41 -2.98
CA PRO A 80 3.49 -9.47 -2.94
C PRO A 80 4.39 -9.73 -1.73
N ALA A 81 5.68 -9.44 -1.88
CA ALA A 81 6.59 -9.40 -0.74
C ALA A 81 6.44 -8.05 -0.03
N LEU A 82 6.37 -8.07 1.30
CA LEU A 82 6.31 -6.87 2.10
C LEU A 82 7.47 -6.91 3.09
N VAL A 83 8.41 -5.98 2.94
CA VAL A 83 9.66 -5.97 3.69
C VAL A 83 9.54 -4.97 4.83
N THR A 84 9.72 -5.43 6.06
CA THR A 84 9.68 -4.58 7.24
C THR A 84 10.72 -5.03 8.26
N VAL A 85 11.42 -4.07 8.86
CA VAL A 85 12.47 -4.36 9.86
C VAL A 85 12.18 -3.67 11.20
N HIS A 86 11.27 -2.71 11.24
CA HIS A 86 10.93 -1.98 12.46
C HIS A 86 9.79 -2.67 13.19
N PRO A 87 9.96 -2.99 14.49
CA PRO A 87 8.93 -3.72 15.25
C PRO A 87 7.56 -3.03 15.26
N ASP A 88 7.52 -1.70 15.32
CA ASP A 88 6.26 -0.96 15.34
C ASP A 88 5.49 -1.11 14.05
N ILE A 89 6.18 -1.02 12.91
CA ILE A 89 5.56 -1.21 11.60
C ILE A 89 5.13 -2.67 11.43
N SER A 90 5.97 -3.60 11.84
CA SER A 90 5.64 -5.03 11.79
C SER A 90 4.38 -5.33 12.59
N ARG A 91 4.24 -4.79 13.79
CA ARG A 91 3.04 -4.97 14.61
C ARG A 91 1.80 -4.37 13.96
N LEU A 92 1.95 -3.19 13.35
CA LEU A 92 0.84 -2.52 12.67
C LEU A 92 0.30 -3.38 11.51
N ILE A 93 1.17 -3.86 10.64
CA ILE A 93 0.74 -4.66 9.48
C ILE A 93 0.17 -6.01 9.90
N GLU A 94 0.71 -6.63 10.95
CA GLU A 94 0.17 -7.87 11.48
C GLU A 94 -1.22 -7.65 12.08
N SER A 95 -1.42 -6.53 12.79
CA SER A 95 -2.73 -6.20 13.37
C SER A 95 -3.81 -5.99 12.32
N MET A 96 -3.44 -5.64 11.10
CA MET A 96 -4.39 -5.47 9.99
C MET A 96 -4.67 -6.78 9.23
N GLY A 97 -4.05 -7.88 9.62
CA GLY A 97 -4.22 -9.16 8.94
C GLY A 97 -3.38 -9.31 7.68
N PHE A 98 -2.34 -8.50 7.52
CA PHE A 98 -1.51 -8.50 6.31
C PHE A 98 -0.65 -9.75 6.16
N ASP A 99 -0.42 -10.50 7.25
CA ASP A 99 0.25 -11.80 7.18
C ASP A 99 -0.53 -12.82 6.33
N GLN A 100 -1.83 -12.58 6.13
CA GLN A 100 -2.68 -13.46 5.32
C GLN A 100 -2.65 -13.10 3.83
N VAL A 101 -2.23 -11.89 3.48
CA VAL A 101 -2.32 -11.39 2.10
C VAL A 101 -0.97 -10.94 1.53
N PHE A 102 0.07 -10.97 2.32
CA PHE A 102 1.44 -10.65 1.90
C PHE A 102 2.41 -11.74 2.35
N ASN A 103 3.52 -11.86 1.61
CA ASN A 103 4.67 -12.63 2.05
C ASN A 103 5.58 -11.65 2.82
N ILE A 104 5.55 -11.72 4.15
CA ILE A 104 6.27 -10.76 5.00
C ILE A 104 7.72 -11.19 5.17
N VAL A 105 8.63 -10.27 4.86
CA VAL A 105 10.08 -10.48 4.94
C VAL A 105 10.63 -9.50 5.98
N ASN A 106 11.37 -10.02 6.98
CA ASN A 106 11.84 -9.24 8.13
C ASN A 106 13.33 -8.90 8.04
N SER A 107 13.93 -9.01 6.88
CA SER A 107 15.33 -8.63 6.66
C SER A 107 15.42 -7.72 5.45
N PRO A 108 16.36 -6.75 5.45
CA PRO A 108 16.49 -5.84 4.33
C PRO A 108 16.78 -6.59 3.02
N VAL A 109 16.22 -6.06 1.92
CA VAL A 109 16.49 -6.58 0.57
C VAL A 109 17.19 -5.50 -0.23
N PRO A 110 18.03 -5.88 -1.21
CA PRO A 110 18.67 -4.88 -2.08
C PRO A 110 17.62 -4.09 -2.83
N CYS A 111 17.78 -2.77 -2.91
CA CYS A 111 16.94 -1.90 -3.70
C CYS A 111 17.58 -1.66 -5.06
N PRO A 112 16.79 -1.57 -6.14
CA PRO A 112 17.33 -1.22 -7.45
C PRO A 112 17.81 0.24 -7.47
N ASP A 113 18.82 0.52 -8.29
CA ASP A 113 19.39 1.86 -8.43
C ASP A 113 18.44 2.81 -9.16
N CYS A 114 17.40 2.28 -9.81
CA CYS A 114 16.50 3.07 -10.65
C CYS A 114 15.25 3.59 -9.90
N LEU A 115 15.26 3.56 -8.57
CA LEU A 115 14.15 4.10 -7.78
C LEU A 115 13.96 5.59 -8.03
N LYS A 116 12.72 5.99 -8.30
CA LYS A 116 12.36 7.40 -8.52
C LYS A 116 11.12 7.75 -7.71
N ASP A 117 11.06 8.99 -7.22
CA ASP A 117 9.89 9.48 -6.52
C ASP A 117 8.67 9.46 -7.43
N LEU A 118 7.52 9.08 -6.89
CA LEU A 118 6.26 9.18 -7.64
C LEU A 118 5.95 10.63 -7.94
N PRO A 119 5.51 10.94 -9.17
CA PRO A 119 5.11 12.30 -9.50
C PRO A 119 3.85 12.68 -8.73
N PRO A 120 3.71 13.97 -8.34
CA PRO A 120 2.50 14.44 -7.69
C PRO A 120 1.29 14.25 -8.61
N GLN A 121 0.16 13.89 -8.00
CA GLN A 121 -1.13 13.75 -8.69
C GLN A 121 -2.11 14.75 -8.11
N ASP A 122 -3.09 15.15 -8.93
CA ASP A 122 -4.14 16.04 -8.45
C ASP A 122 -4.98 15.33 -7.38
N GLN A 123 -5.24 16.04 -6.27
CA GLN A 123 -5.98 15.48 -5.13
C GLN A 123 -7.10 16.43 -4.71
N SER A 124 -8.17 16.49 -5.52
CA SER A 124 -9.39 17.14 -5.07
C SER A 124 -9.97 16.41 -3.86
N ASP A 125 -10.72 17.11 -3.02
CA ASP A 125 -11.33 16.52 -1.83
C ASP A 125 -12.24 15.34 -2.19
N GLU A 126 -12.96 15.41 -3.30
CA GLU A 126 -13.83 14.34 -3.75
C GLU A 126 -13.05 13.08 -4.13
N VAL A 127 -11.92 13.25 -4.85
CA VAL A 127 -11.08 12.14 -5.24
C VAL A 127 -10.45 11.47 -4.01
N VAL A 128 -9.94 12.27 -3.08
CA VAL A 128 -9.36 11.75 -1.84
C VAL A 128 -10.39 10.99 -1.02
N LYS A 129 -11.60 11.54 -0.88
CA LYS A 129 -12.69 10.87 -0.17
C LYS A 129 -13.01 9.51 -0.77
N ALA A 130 -13.07 9.41 -2.10
CA ALA A 130 -13.33 8.15 -2.78
C ALA A 130 -12.23 7.13 -2.50
N LYS A 131 -10.95 7.56 -2.49
CA LYS A 131 -9.82 6.68 -2.19
C LYS A 131 -9.84 6.21 -0.74
N VAL A 132 -10.16 7.10 0.20
CA VAL A 132 -10.29 6.76 1.62
C VAL A 132 -11.37 5.70 1.82
N LEU A 133 -12.54 5.89 1.19
CA LEU A 133 -13.63 4.92 1.26
C LEU A 133 -13.22 3.56 0.68
N GLU A 134 -12.65 3.55 -0.51
CA GLU A 134 -12.21 2.31 -1.15
C GLU A 134 -11.20 1.57 -0.26
N ALA A 135 -10.20 2.28 0.24
CA ALA A 135 -9.15 1.69 1.06
C ALA A 135 -9.70 1.03 2.32
N HIS A 136 -10.62 1.73 3.02
CA HIS A 136 -11.17 1.22 4.27
C HIS A 136 -12.15 0.08 4.04
N ARG A 137 -12.92 0.10 2.95
CA ARG A 137 -13.77 -1.03 2.58
C ARG A 137 -12.95 -2.28 2.31
N ILE A 138 -11.79 -2.13 1.66
CA ILE A 138 -10.88 -3.25 1.42
C ILE A 138 -10.36 -3.81 2.74
N LEU A 139 -9.90 -2.95 3.66
CA LEU A 139 -9.44 -3.40 4.98
C LEU A 139 -10.53 -4.14 5.74
N MET A 140 -11.76 -3.64 5.70
CA MET A 140 -12.92 -4.29 6.34
C MET A 140 -13.18 -5.70 5.79
N GLY A 141 -12.86 -5.92 4.52
CA GLY A 141 -13.04 -7.22 3.89
C GLY A 141 -11.98 -8.25 4.27
N LEU A 142 -10.89 -7.86 4.92
CA LEU A 142 -9.81 -8.78 5.28
C LEU A 142 -10.14 -9.66 6.49
N ASN A 143 -10.79 -9.09 7.51
CA ASN A 143 -11.16 -9.84 8.71
C ASN A 143 -12.19 -9.06 9.55
N GLU A 144 -12.75 -9.72 10.56
CA GLU A 144 -13.79 -9.13 11.42
C GLU A 144 -13.25 -8.00 12.30
N ALA A 145 -12.01 -8.09 12.76
CA ALA A 145 -11.41 -7.03 13.57
C ALA A 145 -11.32 -5.72 12.79
N ASN A 146 -10.90 -5.79 11.53
CA ASN A 146 -10.85 -4.62 10.65
C ASN A 146 -12.26 -4.08 10.37
N ARG A 147 -13.23 -4.96 10.16
CA ARG A 147 -14.61 -4.55 9.95
C ARG A 147 -15.12 -3.74 11.13
N ALA A 148 -14.92 -4.23 12.33
CA ALA A 148 -15.33 -3.52 13.55
C ALA A 148 -14.59 -2.18 13.71
N ALA A 149 -13.29 -2.17 13.39
CA ALA A 149 -12.45 -0.98 13.57
C ALA A 149 -12.85 0.17 12.64
N PHE A 150 -13.27 -0.12 11.41
CA PHE A 150 -13.49 0.90 10.38
C PHE A 150 -14.96 1.11 9.98
N HIS A 151 -15.89 0.33 10.53
CA HIS A 151 -17.29 0.40 10.18
C HIS A 151 -17.87 1.81 10.37
N ASP A 152 -17.65 2.43 11.53
CA ASP A 152 -18.21 3.74 11.83
C ASP A 152 -17.60 4.82 10.94
N LEU A 153 -16.30 4.75 10.67
CA LEU A 153 -15.63 5.70 9.79
C LEU A 153 -16.22 5.64 8.38
N VAL A 154 -16.40 4.43 7.84
CA VAL A 154 -16.96 4.26 6.49
C VAL A 154 -18.38 4.79 6.44
N ASN A 155 -19.21 4.47 7.43
CA ASN A 155 -20.59 4.98 7.49
C ASN A 155 -20.62 6.52 7.54
N ALA A 156 -19.76 7.14 8.35
CA ALA A 156 -19.69 8.59 8.45
C ALA A 156 -19.30 9.24 7.11
N LEU A 157 -18.34 8.65 6.41
CA LEU A 157 -17.89 9.16 5.11
C LEU A 157 -18.95 8.99 4.02
N GLU A 158 -19.71 7.89 4.05
CA GLU A 158 -20.78 7.66 3.07
C GLU A 158 -21.93 8.64 3.20
N GLN A 159 -22.15 9.18 4.40
CA GLN A 159 -23.25 10.11 4.69
C GLN A 159 -22.85 11.58 4.54
N SER A 160 -21.61 11.87 4.26
CA SER A 160 -21.12 13.25 4.15
C SER A 160 -21.21 13.81 2.73
#